data_80057dd36a3e44bd5374904a7adf481e
#
_entry.id   80057dd36a3e44bd5374904a7adf481e
#
_cell.length_a   1.000
_cell.length_b   1.000
_cell.length_c   1.000
_cell.angle_alpha   90.00
_cell.angle_beta   90.00
_cell.angle_gamma   90.00
#
_symmetry.space_group_name_H-M   'P 1'
#
loop_
_entity.id
_entity.type
_entity.pdbx_description
1 polymer ?
#
loop_
_entity_poly.entity_id
_entity_poly.type
_entity_poly.pdbx_seq_one_letter_code
_entity_poly.pdbx_strand_id
1 'polypeptide(L)'
;MDKAALRKAVTEKLKRLTEDEKHEIEKKMTDVLVRSEVWKEAKMIGITLANGFEWDTQAIIETGWRQGKSICVPKCDPKMMRLNFYRFTDYDQLEVVYYNLREPKPQASERVEIGQMDLLIVPGIVFDREGFRIGFGGGYYDRFLEGQTIQTVSLAHSMQIVDKVPTEPFDVPVDRLVSEKGMVVCKKG
;
A
#
# COMPACT_ATOMS: atom_id res chain seq x y z
N MET A 1 -17.12 7.59 15.57
CA MET A 1 -15.91 8.41 15.28
C MET A 1 -15.86 8.72 13.80
N ASP A 2 -15.54 9.97 13.46
CA ASP A 2 -15.33 10.33 12.06
C ASP A 2 -13.96 9.87 11.55
N LYS A 3 -13.74 10.00 10.24
CA LYS A 3 -12.49 9.58 9.61
C LYS A 3 -11.25 10.25 10.23
N ALA A 4 -11.34 11.56 10.53
CA ALA A 4 -10.21 12.31 11.09
C ALA A 4 -9.84 11.80 12.49
N ALA A 5 -10.83 11.52 13.34
CA ALA A 5 -10.62 11.01 14.68
C ALA A 5 -10.02 9.59 14.67
N LEU A 6 -10.52 8.71 13.80
CA LEU A 6 -9.98 7.37 13.63
C LEU A 6 -8.53 7.41 13.13
N ARG A 7 -8.27 8.23 12.13
CA ARG A 7 -6.92 8.41 11.58
C ARG A 7 -5.94 8.84 12.67
N LYS A 8 -6.32 9.84 13.46
CA LYS A 8 -5.49 10.36 14.54
C LYS A 8 -5.20 9.30 15.60
N ALA A 9 -6.23 8.59 16.05
CA ALA A 9 -6.10 7.57 17.10
C ALA A 9 -5.16 6.45 16.66
N VAL A 10 -5.32 5.94 15.43
CA VAL A 10 -4.49 4.86 14.92
C VAL A 10 -3.07 5.33 14.62
N THR A 11 -2.91 6.52 14.06
CA THR A 11 -1.59 7.10 13.80
C THR A 11 -0.79 7.23 15.10
N GLU A 12 -1.41 7.67 16.18
CA GLU A 12 -0.75 7.76 17.49
C GLU A 12 -0.28 6.39 17.99
N LYS A 13 -1.09 5.35 17.81
CA LYS A 13 -0.69 3.99 18.15
C LYS A 13 0.51 3.52 17.34
N LEU A 14 0.50 3.77 16.04
CA LEU A 14 1.60 3.38 15.15
C LEU A 14 2.89 4.09 15.51
N LYS A 15 2.82 5.37 15.85
CA LYS A 15 3.99 6.16 16.23
C LYS A 15 4.59 5.76 17.59
N ARG A 16 3.84 5.07 18.45
CA ARG A 16 4.34 4.57 19.73
C ARG A 16 5.14 3.27 19.62
N LEU A 17 5.10 2.61 18.49
CA LEU A 17 5.87 1.39 18.27
C LEU A 17 7.37 1.73 18.30
N THR A 18 8.14 0.89 19.00
CA THR A 18 9.59 0.97 18.93
C THR A 18 10.04 0.49 17.55
N GLU A 19 11.26 0.84 17.15
CA GLU A 19 11.82 0.36 15.87
C GLU A 19 11.86 -1.17 15.81
N ASP A 20 12.21 -1.82 16.92
CA ASP A 20 12.26 -3.29 17.00
C ASP A 20 10.87 -3.91 16.85
N GLU A 21 9.86 -3.35 17.53
CA GLU A 21 8.47 -3.81 17.42
C GLU A 21 7.97 -3.66 15.99
N LYS A 22 8.20 -2.50 15.39
CA LYS A 22 7.80 -2.19 14.02
C LYS A 22 8.46 -3.14 13.03
N HIS A 23 9.76 -3.36 13.17
CA HIS A 23 10.52 -4.27 12.29
C HIS A 23 10.02 -5.71 12.40
N GLU A 24 9.70 -6.19 13.58
CA GLU A 24 9.16 -7.54 13.79
C GLU A 24 7.80 -7.70 13.13
N ILE A 25 6.93 -6.69 13.23
CA ILE A 25 5.62 -6.68 12.56
C ILE A 25 5.80 -6.70 11.03
N GLU A 26 6.68 -5.87 10.51
CA GLU A 26 6.98 -5.80 9.07
C GLU A 26 7.46 -7.13 8.55
N LYS A 27 8.32 -7.80 9.29
CA LYS A 27 8.83 -9.13 8.93
C LYS A 27 7.71 -10.16 8.85
N LYS A 28 6.82 -10.19 9.85
CA LYS A 28 5.67 -11.11 9.87
C LYS A 28 4.73 -10.86 8.70
N MET A 29 4.40 -9.60 8.43
CA MET A 29 3.50 -9.25 7.32
C MET A 29 4.13 -9.56 5.96
N THR A 30 5.43 -9.31 5.81
CA THR A 30 6.15 -9.67 4.59
C THR A 30 6.08 -11.18 4.34
N ASP A 31 6.32 -11.99 5.37
CA ASP A 31 6.24 -13.45 5.26
C ASP A 31 4.83 -13.91 4.84
N VAL A 32 3.79 -13.35 5.44
CA VAL A 32 2.40 -13.67 5.08
C VAL A 32 2.14 -13.35 3.61
N LEU A 33 2.55 -12.17 3.17
CA LEU A 33 2.32 -11.71 1.79
C LEU A 33 3.04 -12.60 0.78
N VAL A 34 4.34 -12.84 0.96
CA VAL A 34 5.14 -13.56 -0.05
C VAL A 34 4.82 -15.05 -0.12
N ARG A 35 4.15 -15.59 0.88
CA ARG A 35 3.66 -16.98 0.87
C ARG A 35 2.27 -17.11 0.26
N SER A 36 1.58 -16.01 0.01
CA SER A 36 0.22 -16.03 -0.53
C SER A 36 0.19 -16.37 -2.02
N GLU A 37 -0.92 -16.96 -2.46
CA GLU A 37 -1.10 -17.28 -3.88
C GLU A 37 -1.18 -16.02 -4.74
N VAL A 38 -1.82 -14.96 -4.23
CA VAL A 38 -1.95 -13.69 -4.98
C VAL A 38 -0.58 -13.08 -5.26
N TRP A 39 0.37 -13.20 -4.33
CA TRP A 39 1.75 -12.77 -4.54
C TRP A 39 2.47 -13.68 -5.54
N LYS A 40 2.37 -14.99 -5.33
CA LYS A 40 3.08 -15.99 -6.18
C LYS A 40 2.69 -15.89 -7.65
N GLU A 41 1.43 -15.65 -7.93
CA GLU A 41 0.90 -15.53 -9.29
C GLU A 41 1.21 -14.18 -9.94
N ALA A 42 1.45 -13.15 -9.16
CA ALA A 42 1.70 -11.80 -9.69
C ALA A 42 3.08 -11.68 -10.32
N LYS A 43 3.14 -11.10 -11.50
CA LYS A 43 4.39 -10.80 -12.22
C LYS A 43 4.79 -9.33 -12.11
N MET A 44 3.82 -8.43 -12.21
CA MET A 44 4.00 -6.98 -12.08
C MET A 44 3.24 -6.49 -10.84
N ILE A 45 3.97 -5.92 -9.89
CA ILE A 45 3.42 -5.50 -8.60
C ILE A 45 3.63 -4.01 -8.40
N GLY A 46 2.53 -3.28 -8.16
CA GLY A 46 2.59 -1.89 -7.73
C GLY A 46 2.67 -1.80 -6.20
N ILE A 47 3.57 -0.99 -5.70
CA ILE A 47 3.78 -0.84 -4.27
C ILE A 47 4.34 0.54 -3.95
N THR A 48 4.00 1.10 -2.78
CA THR A 48 4.54 2.38 -2.34
C THR A 48 5.87 2.20 -1.63
N LEU A 49 6.67 3.26 -1.70
CA LEU A 49 7.82 3.44 -0.81
C LEU A 49 7.31 4.05 0.49
N ALA A 50 7.75 3.49 1.63
CA ALA A 50 7.31 3.95 2.93
C ALA A 50 7.87 5.33 3.28
N ASN A 51 7.07 6.11 3.98
CA ASN A 51 7.47 7.40 4.52
C ASN A 51 6.94 7.54 5.95
N GLY A 52 7.79 8.04 6.85
CA GLY A 52 7.41 8.25 8.24
C GLY A 52 7.02 6.96 8.98
N PHE A 53 5.82 6.94 9.55
CA PHE A 53 5.34 5.81 10.35
C PHE A 53 4.79 4.65 9.51
N GLU A 54 4.75 4.77 8.20
CA GLU A 54 4.27 3.69 7.33
C GLU A 54 5.14 2.44 7.47
N TRP A 55 4.53 1.27 7.21
CA TRP A 55 5.28 0.02 7.18
C TRP A 55 6.31 0.06 6.06
N ASP A 56 7.55 -0.29 6.38
CA ASP A 56 8.63 -0.32 5.40
C ASP A 56 8.36 -1.44 4.39
N THR A 57 8.40 -1.10 3.11
CA THR A 57 8.14 -2.02 2.02
C THR A 57 9.42 -2.52 1.33
N GLN A 58 10.58 -2.12 1.80
CA GLN A 58 11.86 -2.47 1.18
C GLN A 58 12.05 -3.99 1.06
N ALA A 59 11.77 -4.73 2.12
CA ALA A 59 11.92 -6.20 2.12
C ALA A 59 11.00 -6.86 1.09
N ILE A 60 9.79 -6.34 0.92
CA ILE A 60 8.83 -6.84 -0.08
C ILE A 60 9.35 -6.57 -1.49
N ILE A 61 9.81 -5.36 -1.75
CA ILE A 61 10.35 -4.95 -3.05
C ILE A 61 11.55 -5.82 -3.43
N GLU A 62 12.50 -5.97 -2.52
CA GLU A 62 13.71 -6.75 -2.77
C GLU A 62 13.42 -8.24 -2.93
N THR A 63 12.45 -8.77 -2.19
CA THR A 63 11.97 -10.14 -2.39
C THR A 63 11.38 -10.31 -3.78
N GLY A 64 10.56 -9.37 -4.23
CA GLY A 64 10.02 -9.37 -5.59
C GLY A 64 11.11 -9.41 -6.64
N TRP A 65 12.13 -8.56 -6.50
CA TRP A 65 13.27 -8.56 -7.42
C TRP A 65 14.00 -9.90 -7.43
N ARG A 66 14.30 -10.47 -6.25
CA ARG A 66 14.98 -11.77 -6.15
C ARG A 66 14.18 -12.90 -6.80
N GLN A 67 12.85 -12.80 -6.78
CA GLN A 67 11.96 -13.80 -7.38
C GLN A 67 11.69 -13.54 -8.87
N GLY A 68 12.35 -12.55 -9.46
CA GLY A 68 12.17 -12.22 -10.87
C GLY A 68 10.90 -11.47 -11.20
N LYS A 69 10.23 -10.89 -10.21
CA LYS A 69 9.04 -10.08 -10.42
C LYS A 69 9.41 -8.66 -10.82
N SER A 70 8.51 -8.02 -11.55
CA SER A 70 8.63 -6.59 -11.86
C SER A 70 7.92 -5.77 -10.78
N ILE A 71 8.57 -4.72 -10.31
CA ILE A 71 8.03 -3.81 -9.31
C ILE A 71 7.82 -2.45 -9.95
N CYS A 72 6.72 -1.78 -9.62
CA CYS A 72 6.51 -0.38 -9.98
C CYS A 72 6.06 0.43 -8.76
N VAL A 73 6.45 1.69 -8.74
CA VAL A 73 6.20 2.61 -7.64
C VAL A 73 5.57 3.90 -8.13
N PRO A 74 4.74 4.55 -7.30
CA PRO A 74 3.97 5.70 -7.75
C PRO A 74 4.71 7.02 -7.60
N LYS A 75 4.36 7.94 -8.49
CA LYS A 75 4.61 9.37 -8.37
C LYS A 75 3.27 10.08 -8.33
N CYS A 76 3.08 10.98 -7.35
CA CYS A 76 1.89 11.81 -7.27
C CYS A 76 1.94 12.93 -8.30
N ASP A 77 0.80 13.14 -8.94
CA ASP A 77 0.54 14.33 -9.76
C ASP A 77 -0.54 15.15 -9.05
N PRO A 78 -0.18 16.14 -8.23
CA PRO A 78 -1.15 16.92 -7.46
C PRO A 78 -2.09 17.77 -8.32
N LYS A 79 -1.64 18.19 -9.50
CA LYS A 79 -2.45 19.02 -10.43
C LYS A 79 -3.62 18.21 -10.99
N MET A 80 -3.36 16.97 -11.34
CA MET A 80 -4.36 16.08 -11.91
C MET A 80 -5.00 15.18 -10.86
N MET A 81 -4.54 15.26 -9.59
CA MET A 81 -5.03 14.45 -8.48
C MET A 81 -4.96 12.94 -8.78
N ARG A 82 -3.87 12.49 -9.35
CA ARG A 82 -3.70 11.09 -9.77
C ARG A 82 -2.31 10.55 -9.48
N LEU A 83 -2.20 9.21 -9.52
CA LEU A 83 -0.95 8.47 -9.39
C LEU A 83 -0.48 8.01 -10.76
N ASN A 84 0.81 8.18 -11.02
CA ASN A 84 1.48 7.59 -12.18
C ASN A 84 2.52 6.60 -11.66
N PHE A 85 2.46 5.36 -12.11
CA PHE A 85 3.40 4.33 -11.69
C PHE A 85 4.53 4.18 -12.68
N TYR A 86 5.72 3.89 -12.16
CA TYR A 86 6.94 3.70 -12.95
C TYR A 86 7.63 2.42 -12.52
N ARG A 87 8.18 1.68 -13.49
CA ARG A 87 8.98 0.49 -13.23
C ARG A 87 10.16 0.86 -12.34
N PHE A 88 10.38 0.06 -11.32
CA PHE A 88 11.38 0.32 -10.30
C PHE A 88 12.34 -0.87 -10.20
N THR A 89 13.58 -0.66 -10.63
CA THR A 89 14.62 -1.71 -10.67
C THR A 89 15.85 -1.35 -9.83
N ASP A 90 16.00 -0.09 -9.45
CA ASP A 90 17.16 0.40 -8.72
C ASP A 90 16.81 1.67 -7.95
N TYR A 91 17.35 1.79 -6.74
CA TYR A 91 17.13 2.97 -5.90
C TYR A 91 17.67 4.27 -6.50
N ASP A 92 18.62 4.20 -7.45
CA ASP A 92 19.11 5.37 -8.18
C ASP A 92 18.04 6.06 -9.02
N GLN A 93 16.93 5.39 -9.29
CA GLN A 93 15.79 5.94 -10.04
C GLN A 93 14.93 6.88 -9.21
N LEU A 94 15.19 6.99 -7.91
CA LEU A 94 14.40 7.79 -6.98
C LEU A 94 14.97 9.20 -6.79
N GLU A 95 14.04 10.14 -6.51
CA GLU A 95 14.38 11.50 -6.08
C GLU A 95 13.60 11.83 -4.80
N VAL A 96 14.16 12.70 -3.98
CA VAL A 96 13.46 13.23 -2.80
C VAL A 96 12.70 14.47 -3.23
N VAL A 97 11.38 14.45 -3.05
CA VAL A 97 10.50 15.54 -3.49
C VAL A 97 10.32 16.57 -2.37
N TYR A 98 9.73 16.16 -1.24
CA TYR A 98 9.61 16.98 -0.03
C TYR A 98 9.29 16.07 1.17
N TYR A 99 9.60 16.53 2.39
CA TYR A 99 9.43 15.76 3.63
C TYR A 99 10.01 14.34 3.56
N ASN A 100 11.17 14.19 2.90
CA ASN A 100 11.84 12.91 2.67
C ASN A 100 11.03 11.90 1.85
N LEU A 101 9.93 12.33 1.22
CA LEU A 101 9.16 11.48 0.31
C LEU A 101 9.99 11.17 -0.93
N ARG A 102 10.20 9.88 -1.20
CA ARG A 102 10.92 9.40 -2.37
C ARG A 102 9.93 9.01 -3.46
N GLU A 103 10.18 9.50 -4.66
CA GLU A 103 9.38 9.20 -5.84
C GLU A 103 10.28 8.86 -7.02
N PRO A 104 9.80 8.07 -8.00
CA PRO A 104 10.58 7.79 -9.19
C PRO A 104 10.78 9.05 -10.03
N LYS A 105 11.97 9.16 -10.62
CA LYS A 105 12.26 10.20 -11.64
C LYS A 105 11.62 9.74 -12.96
N PRO A 106 10.71 10.52 -13.56
CA PRO A 106 10.04 10.09 -14.79
C PRO A 106 11.00 9.79 -15.94
N GLN A 107 12.11 10.54 -16.03
CA GLN A 107 13.09 10.36 -17.07
C GLN A 107 14.00 9.14 -16.87
N ALA A 108 14.01 8.54 -15.67
CA ALA A 108 14.88 7.41 -15.34
C ALA A 108 14.15 6.07 -15.38
N SER A 109 12.84 6.06 -15.60
CA SER A 109 12.02 4.86 -15.45
C SER A 109 10.92 4.80 -16.49
N GLU A 110 10.53 3.57 -16.84
CA GLU A 110 9.43 3.31 -17.75
C GLU A 110 8.09 3.43 -17.02
N ARG A 111 7.14 4.14 -17.62
CA ARG A 111 5.79 4.26 -17.09
C ARG A 111 5.03 2.95 -17.23
N VAL A 112 4.27 2.60 -16.20
CA VAL A 112 3.45 1.39 -16.15
C VAL A 112 1.98 1.78 -15.96
N GLU A 113 1.12 1.28 -16.85
CA GLU A 113 -0.33 1.49 -16.73
C GLU A 113 -0.96 0.43 -15.82
N ILE A 114 -2.10 0.75 -15.22
CA ILE A 114 -2.77 -0.17 -14.28
C ILE A 114 -3.11 -1.52 -14.93
N GLY A 115 -3.44 -1.54 -16.21
CA GLY A 115 -3.72 -2.77 -16.95
C GLY A 115 -2.53 -3.72 -17.09
N GLN A 116 -1.32 -3.25 -16.83
CA GLN A 116 -0.10 -4.05 -16.85
C GLN A 116 0.22 -4.65 -15.47
N MET A 117 -0.48 -4.24 -14.43
CA MET A 117 -0.25 -4.71 -13.06
C MET A 117 -1.11 -5.91 -12.73
N ASP A 118 -0.55 -6.88 -12.01
CA ASP A 118 -1.26 -8.06 -11.54
C ASP A 118 -1.72 -7.92 -10.08
N LEU A 119 -1.01 -7.10 -9.31
CA LEU A 119 -1.25 -6.89 -7.90
C LEU A 119 -0.86 -5.47 -7.52
N LEU A 120 -1.69 -4.82 -6.73
CA LEU A 120 -1.39 -3.50 -6.15
C LEU A 120 -1.43 -3.60 -4.63
N ILE A 121 -0.32 -3.23 -4.00
CA ILE A 121 -0.23 -3.10 -2.54
C ILE A 121 -0.64 -1.68 -2.20
N VAL A 122 -1.82 -1.53 -1.58
CA VAL A 122 -2.46 -0.23 -1.35
C VAL A 122 -2.16 0.25 0.07
N PRO A 123 -1.62 1.46 0.25
CA PRO A 123 -1.38 1.99 1.59
C PRO A 123 -2.65 2.43 2.29
N GLY A 124 -2.60 2.56 3.60
CA GLY A 124 -3.70 3.08 4.40
C GLY A 124 -3.34 3.10 5.88
N ILE A 125 -4.18 3.74 6.67
CA ILE A 125 -3.96 3.91 8.11
C ILE A 125 -4.96 3.09 8.92
N VAL A 126 -6.24 3.14 8.58
CA VAL A 126 -7.32 2.42 9.28
C VAL A 126 -8.07 1.57 8.27
N PHE A 127 -8.42 0.37 8.67
CA PHE A 127 -9.09 -0.61 7.79
C PHE A 127 -10.26 -1.28 8.51
N ASP A 128 -11.20 -1.79 7.74
CA ASP A 128 -12.21 -2.71 8.25
C ASP A 128 -12.17 -4.04 7.47
N ARG A 129 -12.93 -5.02 7.93
CA ARG A 129 -12.91 -6.37 7.33
C ARG A 129 -13.60 -6.45 5.98
N GLU A 130 -14.29 -5.41 5.57
CA GLU A 130 -14.85 -5.29 4.21
C GLU A 130 -13.81 -4.74 3.23
N GLY A 131 -12.65 -4.31 3.71
CA GLY A 131 -11.57 -3.79 2.90
C GLY A 131 -11.58 -2.27 2.73
N PHE A 132 -12.51 -1.58 3.35
CA PHE A 132 -12.52 -0.13 3.33
C PHE A 132 -11.40 0.42 4.19
N ARG A 133 -10.87 1.58 3.80
CA ARG A 133 -9.70 2.16 4.46
C ARG A 133 -9.79 3.67 4.57
N ILE A 134 -9.10 4.17 5.56
CA ILE A 134 -8.81 5.59 5.71
C ILE A 134 -7.32 5.75 5.40
N GLY A 135 -7.02 6.55 4.37
CA GLY A 135 -5.65 6.92 4.02
C GLY A 135 -5.28 8.29 4.56
N PHE A 136 -4.45 9.01 3.80
CA PHE A 136 -3.95 10.34 4.18
C PHE A 136 -4.88 11.50 3.79
N GLY A 137 -6.01 11.20 3.15
CA GLY A 137 -7.05 12.19 2.83
C GLY A 137 -7.06 12.70 1.38
N GLY A 138 -6.06 12.34 0.56
CA GLY A 138 -5.98 12.84 -0.82
C GLY A 138 -6.88 12.10 -1.83
N GLY A 139 -7.34 10.90 -1.50
CA GLY A 139 -8.22 10.10 -2.37
C GLY A 139 -7.54 9.57 -3.63
N TYR A 140 -6.22 9.57 -3.69
CA TYR A 140 -5.47 9.16 -4.89
C TYR A 140 -5.71 7.71 -5.28
N TYR A 141 -5.75 6.80 -4.30
CA TYR A 141 -5.97 5.37 -4.57
C TYR A 141 -7.41 5.04 -4.91
N ASP A 142 -8.37 5.73 -4.32
CA ASP A 142 -9.79 5.54 -4.69
C ASP A 142 -10.03 5.96 -6.14
N ARG A 143 -9.44 7.08 -6.57
CA ARG A 143 -9.52 7.51 -7.97
C ARG A 143 -8.78 6.55 -8.90
N PHE A 144 -7.59 6.09 -8.51
CA PHE A 144 -6.78 5.16 -9.31
C PHE A 144 -7.49 3.82 -9.51
N LEU A 145 -8.23 3.36 -8.50
CA LEU A 145 -8.91 2.07 -8.50
C LEU A 145 -10.35 2.11 -9.05
N GLU A 146 -10.89 3.31 -9.27
CA GLU A 146 -12.26 3.45 -9.77
C GLU A 146 -12.43 2.70 -11.10
N GLY A 147 -13.40 1.77 -11.13
CA GLY A 147 -13.70 0.96 -12.31
C GLY A 147 -12.65 -0.09 -12.67
N GLN A 148 -11.66 -0.32 -11.82
CA GLN A 148 -10.58 -1.27 -12.08
C GLN A 148 -10.85 -2.62 -11.42
N THR A 149 -10.29 -3.69 -12.01
CA THR A 149 -10.46 -5.07 -11.53
C THR A 149 -9.16 -5.68 -11.02
N ILE A 150 -8.10 -4.90 -10.89
CA ILE A 150 -6.81 -5.36 -10.37
C ILE A 150 -6.96 -5.94 -8.97
N GLN A 151 -6.19 -7.00 -8.67
CA GLN A 151 -6.11 -7.55 -7.32
C GLN A 151 -5.42 -6.57 -6.39
N THR A 152 -6.01 -6.33 -5.22
CA THR A 152 -5.48 -5.38 -4.24
C THR A 152 -5.27 -6.03 -2.89
N VAL A 153 -4.19 -5.63 -2.21
CA VAL A 153 -3.84 -6.08 -0.86
C VAL A 153 -3.35 -4.88 -0.08
N SER A 154 -3.69 -4.78 1.18
CA SER A 154 -3.11 -3.79 2.09
C SER A 154 -2.43 -4.48 3.26
N LEU A 155 -1.31 -3.90 3.72
CA LEU A 155 -0.64 -4.30 4.95
C LEU A 155 -1.34 -3.59 6.12
N ALA A 156 -1.89 -4.36 7.04
CA ALA A 156 -2.68 -3.82 8.14
C ALA A 156 -2.44 -4.64 9.42
N HIS A 157 -1.66 -4.09 10.35
CA HIS A 157 -1.55 -4.69 11.67
C HIS A 157 -2.93 -4.73 12.33
N SER A 158 -3.18 -5.71 13.19
CA SER A 158 -4.46 -5.85 13.86
C SER A 158 -4.91 -4.58 14.60
N MET A 159 -3.97 -3.74 15.08
CA MET A 159 -4.29 -2.45 15.70
C MET A 159 -4.89 -1.42 14.75
N GLN A 160 -4.74 -1.63 13.43
CA GLN A 160 -5.28 -0.75 12.40
C GLN A 160 -6.67 -1.18 11.92
N ILE A 161 -7.13 -2.37 12.34
CA ILE A 161 -8.40 -2.94 11.89
C ILE A 161 -9.49 -2.62 12.90
N VAL A 162 -10.52 -1.92 12.45
CA VAL A 162 -11.69 -1.53 13.25
C VAL A 162 -12.93 -2.26 12.75
N ASP A 163 -14.02 -2.20 13.50
CA ASP A 163 -15.27 -2.86 13.11
C ASP A 163 -15.84 -2.30 11.80
N LYS A 164 -15.87 -0.98 11.68
CA LYS A 164 -16.36 -0.32 10.49
C LYS A 164 -15.70 1.03 10.26
N VAL A 165 -15.27 1.26 9.03
CA VAL A 165 -14.75 2.54 8.57
C VAL A 165 -15.90 3.34 7.98
N PRO A 166 -16.07 4.64 8.35
CA PRO A 166 -17.02 5.50 7.64
C PRO A 166 -16.65 5.61 6.16
N THR A 167 -17.61 5.39 5.28
CA THR A 167 -17.36 5.32 3.83
C THR A 167 -18.16 6.36 3.06
N GLU A 168 -17.61 6.75 1.91
CA GLU A 168 -18.26 7.55 0.90
C GLU A 168 -18.53 6.67 -0.34
N PRO A 169 -19.49 7.05 -1.22
CA PRO A 169 -19.81 6.23 -2.39
C PRO A 169 -18.64 5.95 -3.34
N PHE A 170 -17.64 6.83 -3.35
CA PHE A 170 -16.46 6.71 -4.21
C PHE A 170 -15.31 5.91 -3.57
N ASP A 171 -15.44 5.50 -2.31
CA ASP A 171 -14.40 4.71 -1.66
C ASP A 171 -14.36 3.30 -2.24
N VAL A 172 -13.16 2.84 -2.61
CA VAL A 172 -12.95 1.52 -3.22
C VAL A 172 -12.27 0.61 -2.21
N PRO A 173 -12.92 -0.48 -1.78
CA PRO A 173 -12.30 -1.42 -0.82
C PRO A 173 -11.22 -2.25 -1.49
N VAL A 174 -10.23 -2.66 -0.69
CA VAL A 174 -9.23 -3.64 -1.12
C VAL A 174 -9.78 -5.05 -1.01
N ASP A 175 -9.17 -5.98 -1.76
CA ASP A 175 -9.64 -7.38 -1.79
C ASP A 175 -9.17 -8.18 -0.58
N ARG A 176 -7.97 -7.87 -0.05
CA ARG A 176 -7.35 -8.61 1.06
C ARG A 176 -6.59 -7.70 1.98
N LEU A 177 -6.52 -8.11 3.25
CA LEU A 177 -5.64 -7.49 4.25
C LEU A 177 -4.59 -8.52 4.67
N VAL A 178 -3.34 -8.10 4.76
CA VAL A 178 -2.25 -8.88 5.33
C VAL A 178 -1.91 -8.31 6.69
N SER A 179 -2.12 -9.11 7.73
CA SER A 179 -1.75 -8.72 9.08
C SER A 179 -0.61 -9.60 9.61
N GLU A 180 -0.16 -9.30 10.82
CA GLU A 180 0.81 -10.14 11.53
C GLU A 180 0.25 -11.52 11.87
N LYS A 181 -1.07 -11.68 11.81
CA LYS A 181 -1.77 -12.93 12.13
C LYS A 181 -2.12 -13.78 10.91
N GLY A 182 -1.98 -13.21 9.72
CA GLY A 182 -2.30 -13.90 8.48
C GLY A 182 -3.07 -13.02 7.50
N MET A 183 -3.52 -13.64 6.41
CA MET A 183 -4.27 -12.95 5.36
C MET A 183 -5.78 -13.06 5.62
N VAL A 184 -6.47 -11.94 5.45
CA VAL A 184 -7.93 -11.85 5.53
C VAL A 184 -8.46 -11.49 4.14
N VAL A 185 -9.37 -12.32 3.62
CA VAL A 185 -10.11 -12.00 2.40
C VAL A 185 -11.28 -11.10 2.79
N CYS A 186 -11.35 -9.92 2.18
CA CYS A 186 -12.38 -8.96 2.54
C CYS A 186 -13.72 -9.32 1.92
N LYS A 187 -14.78 -9.22 2.71
CA LYS A 187 -16.13 -9.47 2.22
C LYS A 187 -16.61 -8.22 1.48
N LYS A 188 -16.89 -8.39 0.21
CA LYS A 188 -17.57 -7.36 -0.57
C LYS A 188 -19.06 -7.45 -0.25
N GLY A 189 -19.55 -6.41 0.39
CA GLY A 189 -20.97 -6.30 0.69
C GLY A 189 -21.81 -6.16 -0.57
#